data_4476eeb86dc4d8dd93d4cd37370120ef
#
_entry.id   4476eeb86dc4d8dd93d4cd37370120ef
#
_cell.length_a   1.000
_cell.length_b   1.000
_cell.length_c   1.000
_cell.angle_alpha   90.00
_cell.angle_beta   90.00
_cell.angle_gamma   90.00
#
_symmetry.space_group_name_H-M   'P 1'
#
loop_
_entity.id
_entity.type
_entity.pdbx_description
1 polymer ?
#
loop_
_entity_poly.entity_id
_entity_poly.type
_entity_poly.pdbx_seq_one_letter_code
_entity_poly.pdbx_strand_id
1 'polypeptide(L)'
;LNSNTIGSNEVFNFCLSNNIKLIYSATSASIGNKGNDKNLSPYAFSKAKNLELLENLKLWFNFKFEIIYFYNVYGPNQIKTGSMATVIGIFEDHYKKGKPLPIVKPGTQTRRFTHIDDTIKVCFLAWKKNLSRHYSIANKKSYSLLDVAKMFKSKIKYLPKRPGERFASALINKNLSNRMYR
;
A
#
# COMPACT_ATOMS: atom_id res chain seq x y z
N LEU A 1 -1.27 -12.29 -10.77
CA LEU A 1 -2.11 -11.42 -11.62
C LEU A 1 -3.59 -11.75 -11.51
N ASN A 2 -4.01 -13.02 -11.54
CA ASN A 2 -5.43 -13.40 -11.56
C ASN A 2 -6.27 -12.70 -10.48
N SER A 3 -5.88 -12.77 -9.21
CA SER A 3 -6.64 -12.14 -8.12
C SER A 3 -6.75 -10.62 -8.26
N ASN A 4 -5.68 -9.94 -8.71
CA ASN A 4 -5.66 -8.48 -8.81
C ASN A 4 -6.24 -7.94 -10.11
N THR A 5 -6.37 -8.74 -11.16
CA THR A 5 -6.97 -8.33 -12.43
C THR A 5 -8.34 -8.94 -12.61
N ILE A 6 -8.41 -10.24 -12.82
CA ILE A 6 -9.70 -10.94 -13.06
C ILE A 6 -10.61 -10.79 -11.84
N GLY A 7 -10.15 -11.19 -10.64
CA GLY A 7 -10.96 -11.11 -9.42
C GLY A 7 -11.40 -9.68 -9.08
N SER A 8 -10.55 -8.66 -9.32
CA SER A 8 -10.99 -7.27 -9.12
C SER A 8 -12.07 -6.86 -10.12
N ASN A 9 -11.96 -7.28 -11.37
CA ASN A 9 -12.93 -6.97 -12.42
C ASN A 9 -14.30 -7.57 -12.10
N GLU A 10 -14.35 -8.81 -11.62
CA GLU A 10 -15.61 -9.44 -11.16
C GLU A 10 -16.27 -8.65 -10.03
N VAL A 11 -15.48 -8.18 -9.05
CA VAL A 11 -15.99 -7.33 -7.97
C VAL A 11 -16.50 -5.98 -8.50
N PHE A 12 -15.81 -5.37 -9.47
CA PHE A 12 -16.24 -4.10 -10.06
C PHE A 12 -17.57 -4.26 -10.82
N ASN A 13 -17.67 -5.30 -11.63
CA ASN A 13 -18.91 -5.62 -12.36
C ASN A 13 -20.07 -5.90 -11.40
N PHE A 14 -19.85 -6.69 -10.36
CA PHE A 14 -20.85 -6.96 -9.33
C PHE A 14 -21.33 -5.66 -8.66
N CYS A 15 -20.39 -4.82 -8.21
CA CYS A 15 -20.74 -3.55 -7.56
C CYS A 15 -21.48 -2.61 -8.52
N LEU A 16 -21.07 -2.53 -9.79
CA LEU A 16 -21.69 -1.69 -10.80
C LEU A 16 -23.12 -2.17 -11.10
N SER A 17 -23.31 -3.46 -11.35
CA SER A 17 -24.62 -4.06 -11.68
C SER A 17 -25.64 -3.96 -10.55
N ASN A 18 -25.16 -3.93 -9.30
CA ASN A 18 -26.03 -3.84 -8.12
C ASN A 18 -26.09 -2.44 -7.50
N ASN A 19 -25.51 -1.42 -8.14
CA ASN A 19 -25.42 -0.05 -7.63
C ASN A 19 -24.81 0.03 -6.22
N ILE A 20 -23.78 -0.79 -5.96
CA ILE A 20 -23.05 -0.85 -4.70
C ILE A 20 -21.81 0.04 -4.79
N LYS A 21 -21.62 0.92 -3.81
CA LYS A 21 -20.40 1.72 -3.69
C LYS A 21 -19.20 0.84 -3.37
N LEU A 22 -18.12 1.00 -4.13
CA LEU A 22 -16.86 0.30 -3.91
C LEU A 22 -15.89 1.13 -3.08
N ILE A 23 -15.22 0.51 -2.10
CA ILE A 23 -14.02 1.06 -1.46
C ILE A 23 -12.84 0.21 -1.93
N TYR A 24 -12.00 0.79 -2.79
CA TYR A 24 -10.89 0.08 -3.40
C TYR A 24 -9.59 0.30 -2.63
N SER A 25 -8.98 -0.79 -2.17
CA SER A 25 -7.66 -0.78 -1.55
C SER A 25 -6.57 -0.73 -2.62
N ALA A 26 -6.08 0.48 -2.88
CA ALA A 26 -4.91 0.70 -3.71
C ALA A 26 -3.61 0.59 -2.88
N THR A 27 -2.49 0.67 -3.53
CA THR A 27 -1.18 0.58 -2.89
C THR A 27 -0.28 1.73 -3.30
N SER A 28 0.57 2.17 -2.39
CA SER A 28 1.64 3.11 -2.76
C SER A 28 2.62 2.55 -3.81
N ALA A 29 2.64 1.23 -4.02
CA ALA A 29 3.45 0.61 -5.07
C ALA A 29 2.96 0.97 -6.49
N SER A 30 1.66 1.21 -6.69
CA SER A 30 1.09 1.63 -7.98
C SER A 30 1.46 3.08 -8.37
N ILE A 31 2.06 3.83 -7.45
CA ILE A 31 2.54 5.19 -7.71
C ILE A 31 3.99 5.18 -8.23
N GLY A 32 4.72 4.08 -7.98
CA GLY A 32 6.12 3.93 -8.38
C GLY A 32 7.12 4.72 -7.54
N ASN A 33 8.33 4.91 -8.07
CA ASN A 33 9.37 5.73 -7.45
C ASN A 33 9.05 7.22 -7.68
N LYS A 34 8.57 7.91 -6.64
CA LYS A 34 8.17 9.31 -6.70
C LYS A 34 7.15 9.63 -7.82
N GLY A 35 6.37 8.64 -8.24
CA GLY A 35 5.36 8.76 -9.28
C GLY A 35 5.86 8.47 -10.71
N ASN A 36 7.14 8.19 -10.91
CA ASN A 36 7.73 8.05 -12.25
C ASN A 36 7.68 6.65 -12.83
N ASP A 37 7.50 5.62 -12.00
CA ASP A 37 7.45 4.23 -12.45
C ASP A 37 6.34 3.47 -11.72
N LYS A 38 5.24 3.24 -12.45
CA LYS A 38 4.06 2.51 -11.97
C LYS A 38 4.17 1.01 -12.19
N ASN A 39 5.16 0.57 -12.98
CA ASN A 39 5.24 -0.80 -13.49
C ASN A 39 6.42 -1.59 -12.93
N LEU A 40 6.92 -1.22 -11.74
CA LEU A 40 8.07 -1.86 -11.09
C LEU A 40 7.91 -3.36 -10.82
N SER A 41 6.69 -3.84 -10.78
CA SER A 41 6.39 -5.26 -10.55
C SER A 41 5.02 -5.63 -11.12
N PRO A 42 4.74 -6.93 -11.39
CA PRO A 42 3.41 -7.38 -11.79
C PRO A 42 2.30 -6.95 -10.81
N TYR A 43 2.61 -6.89 -9.52
CA TYR A 43 1.69 -6.40 -8.50
C TYR A 43 1.41 -4.90 -8.66
N ALA A 44 2.43 -4.06 -8.81
CA ALA A 44 2.27 -2.62 -9.00
C ALA A 44 1.50 -2.33 -10.29
N PHE A 45 1.85 -3.01 -11.38
CA PHE A 45 1.18 -2.92 -12.67
C PHE A 45 -0.31 -3.25 -12.56
N SER A 46 -0.67 -4.42 -12.00
CA SER A 46 -2.08 -4.82 -11.88
C SER A 46 -2.91 -3.85 -11.05
N LYS A 47 -2.35 -3.34 -9.95
CA LYS A 47 -3.02 -2.34 -9.12
C LYS A 47 -3.18 -0.99 -9.85
N ALA A 48 -2.20 -0.56 -10.63
CA ALA A 48 -2.28 0.67 -11.42
C ALA A 48 -3.35 0.56 -12.52
N LYS A 49 -3.44 -0.59 -13.21
CA LYS A 49 -4.46 -0.82 -14.25
C LYS A 49 -5.88 -0.88 -13.68
N ASN A 50 -6.07 -1.41 -12.48
CA ASN A 50 -7.37 -1.35 -11.82
C ASN A 50 -7.80 0.10 -11.48
N LEU A 51 -6.86 0.98 -11.12
CA LEU A 51 -7.17 2.40 -10.92
C LEU A 51 -7.64 3.07 -12.20
N GLU A 52 -6.95 2.81 -13.30
CA GLU A 52 -7.31 3.32 -14.63
C GLU A 52 -8.70 2.82 -15.05
N LEU A 53 -9.00 1.53 -14.84
CA LEU A 53 -10.32 0.96 -15.10
C LEU A 53 -11.41 1.62 -14.27
N LEU A 54 -11.20 1.82 -12.96
CA LEU A 54 -12.19 2.46 -12.09
C LEU A 54 -12.52 3.89 -12.53
N GLU A 55 -11.52 4.67 -12.93
CA GLU A 55 -11.75 6.02 -13.46
C GLU A 55 -12.57 5.99 -14.76
N ASN A 56 -12.32 5.04 -15.66
CA ASN A 56 -13.12 4.87 -16.87
C ASN A 56 -14.56 4.39 -16.56
N LEU A 57 -14.74 3.44 -15.63
CA LEU A 57 -16.07 3.01 -15.20
C LEU A 57 -16.89 4.16 -14.59
N LYS A 58 -16.24 5.09 -13.90
CA LYS A 58 -16.88 6.32 -13.42
C LYS A 58 -17.35 7.20 -14.58
N LEU A 59 -16.50 7.40 -15.60
CA LEU A 59 -16.84 8.22 -16.79
C LEU A 59 -17.96 7.60 -17.60
N TRP A 60 -17.92 6.28 -17.83
CA TRP A 60 -18.88 5.59 -18.69
C TRP A 60 -20.22 5.32 -18.01
N PHE A 61 -20.20 4.97 -16.72
CA PHE A 61 -21.37 4.43 -16.00
C PHE A 61 -21.69 5.16 -14.69
N ASN A 62 -21.02 6.29 -14.39
CA ASN A 62 -21.17 7.00 -13.13
C ASN A 62 -20.94 6.11 -11.90
N PHE A 63 -20.00 5.17 -12.01
CA PHE A 63 -19.68 4.21 -10.95
C PHE A 63 -19.19 4.90 -9.68
N LYS A 64 -19.76 4.55 -8.54
CA LYS A 64 -19.44 5.15 -7.25
C LYS A 64 -18.34 4.36 -6.53
N PHE A 65 -17.20 4.99 -6.32
CA PHE A 65 -16.08 4.37 -5.58
C PHE A 65 -15.27 5.39 -4.79
N GLU A 66 -14.52 4.90 -3.81
CA GLU A 66 -13.45 5.63 -3.13
C GLU A 66 -12.16 4.82 -3.27
N ILE A 67 -11.02 5.47 -3.45
CA ILE A 67 -9.72 4.82 -3.59
C ILE A 67 -8.85 5.16 -2.37
N ILE A 68 -8.34 4.14 -1.69
CA ILE A 68 -7.50 4.31 -0.50
C ILE A 68 -6.13 3.70 -0.76
N TYR A 69 -5.08 4.53 -0.76
CA TYR A 69 -3.71 4.08 -0.94
C TYR A 69 -3.10 3.69 0.40
N PHE A 70 -2.77 2.41 0.55
CA PHE A 70 -2.12 1.88 1.74
C PHE A 70 -0.60 2.02 1.65
N TYR A 71 0.01 2.48 2.75
CA TYR A 71 1.45 2.69 2.89
C TYR A 71 1.99 1.84 4.02
N ASN A 72 2.58 0.68 3.70
CA ASN A 72 3.24 -0.22 4.66
C ASN A 72 2.49 -0.29 6.01
N VAL A 73 1.23 -0.72 5.93
CA VAL A 73 0.35 -0.82 7.10
C VAL A 73 0.93 -1.84 8.07
N TYR A 74 0.94 -1.51 9.35
CA TYR A 74 1.40 -2.37 10.43
C TYR A 74 0.45 -2.29 11.63
N GLY A 75 0.50 -3.28 12.49
CA GLY A 75 -0.30 -3.32 13.70
C GLY A 75 -0.50 -4.75 14.23
N PRO A 76 -1.34 -4.92 15.26
CA PRO A 76 -1.66 -6.23 15.82
C PRO A 76 -2.11 -7.23 14.73
N ASN A 77 -1.77 -8.50 14.91
CA ASN A 77 -2.16 -9.61 14.03
C ASN A 77 -1.63 -9.54 12.58
N GLN A 78 -0.66 -8.66 12.27
CA GLN A 78 -0.06 -8.61 10.94
C GLN A 78 0.66 -9.93 10.59
N ILE A 79 0.74 -10.23 9.29
CA ILE A 79 1.43 -11.42 8.79
C ILE A 79 2.95 -11.27 9.01
N LYS A 80 3.55 -12.25 9.69
CA LYS A 80 4.96 -12.21 10.13
C LYS A 80 5.88 -13.12 9.32
N THR A 81 5.31 -14.10 8.63
CA THR A 81 6.07 -15.13 7.87
C THR A 81 5.46 -15.33 6.49
N GLY A 82 6.22 -15.96 5.58
CA GLY A 82 5.77 -16.23 4.21
C GLY A 82 5.91 -15.04 3.26
N SER A 83 5.46 -15.22 2.03
CA SER A 83 5.62 -14.25 0.93
C SER A 83 4.81 -12.96 1.11
N MET A 84 3.79 -13.00 1.96
CA MET A 84 2.91 -11.85 2.25
C MET A 84 3.29 -11.12 3.54
N ALA A 85 4.38 -11.53 4.20
CA ALA A 85 4.80 -10.93 5.45
C ALA A 85 5.23 -9.47 5.27
N THR A 86 4.80 -8.63 6.22
CA THR A 86 5.19 -7.21 6.26
C THR A 86 6.59 -7.06 6.89
N VAL A 87 7.30 -5.99 6.54
CA VAL A 87 8.65 -5.78 7.09
C VAL A 87 8.64 -5.65 8.61
N ILE A 88 7.65 -4.95 9.20
CA ILE A 88 7.50 -4.84 10.65
C ILE A 88 7.17 -6.20 11.26
N GLY A 89 6.27 -6.97 10.64
CA GLY A 89 5.93 -8.31 11.11
C GLY A 89 7.13 -9.26 11.11
N ILE A 90 7.96 -9.23 10.06
CA ILE A 90 9.20 -10.00 9.98
C ILE A 90 10.17 -9.59 11.10
N PHE A 91 10.33 -8.29 11.33
CA PHE A 91 11.22 -7.79 12.37
C PHE A 91 10.75 -8.19 13.76
N GLU A 92 9.45 -8.10 14.05
CA GLU A 92 8.86 -8.55 15.30
C GLU A 92 9.08 -10.05 15.55
N ASP A 93 8.87 -10.89 14.52
CA ASP A 93 9.06 -12.33 14.63
C ASP A 93 10.53 -12.69 14.91
N HIS A 94 11.45 -12.07 14.15
CA HIS A 94 12.88 -12.25 14.37
C HIS A 94 13.34 -11.78 15.75
N TYR A 95 12.88 -10.59 16.17
CA TYR A 95 13.19 -10.03 17.47
C TYR A 95 12.75 -10.96 18.62
N LYS A 96 11.49 -11.43 18.57
CA LYS A 96 10.95 -12.37 19.56
C LYS A 96 11.71 -13.70 19.64
N LYS A 97 12.29 -14.13 18.51
CA LYS A 97 13.08 -15.36 18.41
C LYS A 97 14.58 -15.14 18.67
N GLY A 98 15.01 -13.96 19.06
CA GLY A 98 16.43 -13.62 19.24
C GLY A 98 17.27 -13.71 17.98
N LYS A 99 16.64 -13.67 16.78
CA LYS A 99 17.30 -13.78 15.48
C LYS A 99 17.67 -12.41 14.92
N PRO A 100 18.76 -12.29 14.13
CA PRO A 100 19.10 -11.05 13.44
C PRO A 100 17.99 -10.60 12.49
N LEU A 101 17.74 -9.29 12.42
CA LEU A 101 16.73 -8.71 11.53
C LEU A 101 17.21 -8.77 10.08
N PRO A 102 16.43 -9.36 9.16
CA PRO A 102 16.80 -9.46 7.74
C PRO A 102 16.53 -8.14 7.01
N ILE A 103 17.57 -7.53 6.46
CA ILE A 103 17.47 -6.30 5.68
C ILE A 103 18.00 -6.53 4.28
N VAL A 104 17.17 -6.29 3.27
CA VAL A 104 17.59 -6.28 1.86
C VAL A 104 18.51 -5.09 1.62
N LYS A 105 19.70 -5.35 1.05
CA LYS A 105 20.67 -4.29 0.72
C LYS A 105 20.08 -3.22 -0.21
N PRO A 106 20.45 -1.94 -0.02
CA PRO A 106 21.39 -1.40 0.97
C PRO A 106 20.79 -1.13 2.34
N GLY A 107 19.47 -1.25 2.56
CA GLY A 107 18.78 -0.92 3.80
C GLY A 107 18.40 0.56 3.94
N THR A 108 18.90 1.42 3.04
CA THR A 108 18.58 2.86 3.01
C THR A 108 17.27 3.17 2.29
N GLN A 109 16.63 2.17 1.67
CA GLN A 109 15.32 2.33 1.05
C GLN A 109 14.29 2.77 2.09
N THR A 110 13.59 3.87 1.78
CA THR A 110 12.65 4.49 2.71
C THR A 110 11.23 4.01 2.54
N ARG A 111 10.49 3.95 3.63
CA ARG A 111 9.06 3.62 3.67
C ARG A 111 8.33 4.57 4.60
N ARG A 112 7.06 4.84 4.28
CA ARG A 112 6.12 5.46 5.19
C ARG A 112 5.28 4.35 5.81
N PHE A 113 5.30 4.27 7.13
CA PHE A 113 4.55 3.26 7.87
C PHE A 113 3.30 3.87 8.44
N THR A 114 2.16 3.16 8.36
CA THR A 114 0.87 3.63 8.86
C THR A 114 0.29 2.59 9.80
N HIS A 115 -0.14 3.01 10.98
CA HIS A 115 -0.81 2.09 11.90
C HIS A 115 -2.17 1.65 11.36
N ILE A 116 -2.57 0.41 11.64
CA ILE A 116 -3.84 -0.16 11.15
C ILE A 116 -5.04 0.67 11.59
N ASP A 117 -5.05 1.21 12.82
CA ASP A 117 -6.17 2.01 13.32
C ASP A 117 -6.40 3.27 12.48
N ASP A 118 -5.32 3.93 12.04
CA ASP A 118 -5.42 5.11 11.17
C ASP A 118 -5.96 4.71 9.79
N THR A 119 -5.55 3.55 9.29
CA THR A 119 -6.05 2.99 8.03
C THR A 119 -7.56 2.73 8.12
N ILE A 120 -8.03 2.09 9.19
CA ILE A 120 -9.44 1.79 9.43
C ILE A 120 -10.27 3.08 9.54
N LYS A 121 -9.78 4.08 10.29
CA LYS A 121 -10.47 5.38 10.41
C LYS A 121 -10.73 6.02 9.04
N VAL A 122 -9.73 5.99 8.15
CA VAL A 122 -9.90 6.57 6.80
C VAL A 122 -10.82 5.71 5.93
N CYS A 123 -10.76 4.38 6.02
CA CYS A 123 -11.71 3.51 5.34
C CYS A 123 -13.16 3.83 5.75
N PHE A 124 -13.40 4.02 7.04
CA PHE A 124 -14.71 4.38 7.57
C PHE A 124 -15.18 5.76 7.12
N LEU A 125 -14.27 6.75 7.10
CA LEU A 125 -14.57 8.08 6.56
C LEU A 125 -14.89 8.05 5.07
N ALA A 126 -14.13 7.30 4.28
CA ALA A 126 -14.38 7.11 2.85
C ALA A 126 -15.72 6.41 2.61
N TRP A 127 -16.07 5.42 3.44
CA TRP A 127 -17.37 4.77 3.37
C TRP A 127 -18.53 5.73 3.61
N LYS A 128 -18.42 6.60 4.62
CA LYS A 128 -19.47 7.59 4.93
C LYS A 128 -19.60 8.71 3.88
N LYS A 129 -18.51 9.06 3.18
CA LYS A 129 -18.48 10.17 2.23
C LYS A 129 -18.60 9.66 0.80
N ASN A 130 -19.62 10.08 0.07
CA ASN A 130 -19.81 9.74 -1.35
C ASN A 130 -19.13 10.78 -2.24
N LEU A 131 -17.81 10.88 -2.20
CA LEU A 131 -17.07 11.94 -2.88
C LEU A 131 -16.33 11.45 -4.12
N SER A 132 -16.28 10.14 -4.35
CA SER A 132 -15.49 9.48 -5.41
C SER A 132 -14.06 10.03 -5.46
N ARG A 133 -13.34 9.91 -4.33
CA ARG A 133 -12.02 10.51 -4.11
C ARG A 133 -10.92 9.49 -3.87
N HIS A 134 -9.70 9.99 -3.97
CA HIS A 134 -8.49 9.28 -3.60
C HIS A 134 -8.02 9.70 -2.21
N TYR A 135 -7.71 8.75 -1.34
CA TYR A 135 -7.20 8.98 0.01
C TYR A 135 -5.82 8.37 0.14
N SER A 136 -4.83 9.17 0.55
CA SER A 136 -3.49 8.69 0.89
C SER A 136 -3.31 8.71 2.39
N ILE A 137 -3.08 7.51 2.97
CA ILE A 137 -2.86 7.35 4.40
C ILE A 137 -1.38 7.06 4.61
N ALA A 138 -0.61 8.09 4.84
CA ALA A 138 0.83 7.96 5.03
C ALA A 138 1.32 8.83 6.18
N ASN A 139 2.21 8.30 7.00
CA ASN A 139 2.93 9.09 7.98
C ASN A 139 3.68 10.23 7.26
N LYS A 140 3.74 11.41 7.88
CA LYS A 140 4.49 12.56 7.35
C LYS A 140 5.97 12.24 7.14
N LYS A 141 6.56 11.45 8.05
CA LYS A 141 7.96 11.05 8.02
C LYS A 141 8.12 9.69 7.33
N SER A 142 9.12 9.58 6.47
CA SER A 142 9.59 8.30 5.96
C SER A 142 10.79 7.83 6.77
N TYR A 143 10.91 6.52 6.93
CA TYR A 143 12.02 5.89 7.64
C TYR A 143 12.72 4.91 6.72
N SER A 144 14.06 4.84 6.80
CA SER A 144 14.79 3.77 6.15
C SER A 144 14.55 2.43 6.88
N LEU A 145 14.78 1.32 6.20
CA LEU A 145 14.68 0.00 6.85
C LEU A 145 15.73 -0.13 7.96
N LEU A 146 16.89 0.51 7.80
CA LEU A 146 17.93 0.58 8.83
C LEU A 146 17.46 1.37 10.07
N ASP A 147 16.78 2.50 9.88
CA ASP A 147 16.26 3.28 11.01
C ASP A 147 15.23 2.46 11.80
N VAL A 148 14.34 1.76 11.10
CA VAL A 148 13.35 0.90 11.75
C VAL A 148 14.05 -0.26 12.50
N ALA A 149 15.03 -0.91 11.87
CA ALA A 149 15.77 -2.01 12.53
C ALA A 149 16.51 -1.55 13.78
N LYS A 150 17.09 -0.34 13.76
CA LYS A 150 17.73 0.26 14.94
C LYS A 150 16.77 0.42 16.13
N MET A 151 15.49 0.69 15.88
CA MET A 151 14.48 0.79 16.96
C MET A 151 14.29 -0.52 17.71
N PHE A 152 14.52 -1.67 17.07
CA PHE A 152 14.46 -2.99 17.70
C PHE A 152 15.72 -3.33 18.52
N LYS A 153 16.80 -2.55 18.43
CA LYS A 153 18.08 -2.80 19.15
C LYS A 153 18.62 -4.22 18.95
N SER A 154 18.41 -4.79 17.76
CA SER A 154 18.79 -6.17 17.43
C SER A 154 19.89 -6.21 16.36
N LYS A 155 20.62 -7.35 16.29
CA LYS A 155 21.60 -7.60 15.22
C LYS A 155 20.91 -7.57 13.85
N ILE A 156 21.64 -7.16 12.82
CA ILE A 156 21.16 -7.08 11.45
C ILE A 156 21.86 -8.14 10.59
N LYS A 157 21.08 -8.83 9.74
CA LYS A 157 21.57 -9.71 8.67
C LYS A 157 21.19 -9.13 7.33
N TYR A 158 22.18 -8.75 6.52
CA TYR A 158 21.92 -8.26 5.17
C TYR A 158 21.59 -9.38 4.21
N LEU A 159 20.54 -9.17 3.42
CA LEU A 159 20.12 -10.01 2.31
C LEU A 159 20.52 -9.36 0.98
N PRO A 160 20.69 -10.15 -0.11
CA PRO A 160 20.94 -9.61 -1.45
C PRO A 160 19.82 -8.68 -1.92
N LYS A 161 20.11 -7.81 -2.87
CA LYS A 161 19.12 -6.97 -3.54
C LYS A 161 18.05 -7.83 -4.22
N ARG A 162 16.81 -7.33 -4.24
CA ARG A 162 15.70 -7.97 -4.96
C ARG A 162 15.39 -7.19 -6.23
N PRO A 163 15.06 -7.85 -7.35
CA PRO A 163 14.49 -7.18 -8.51
C PRO A 163 13.19 -6.44 -8.15
N GLY A 164 12.99 -5.25 -8.70
CA GLY A 164 11.79 -4.43 -8.43
C GLY A 164 11.74 -3.80 -7.04
N GLU A 165 12.84 -3.77 -6.29
CA GLU A 165 12.90 -3.10 -4.98
C GLU A 165 12.74 -1.59 -5.16
N ARG A 166 11.74 -1.03 -4.50
CA ARG A 166 11.47 0.41 -4.53
C ARG A 166 12.33 1.14 -3.50
N PHE A 167 13.10 2.16 -3.94
CA PHE A 167 14.01 2.91 -3.08
C PHE A 167 13.35 4.03 -2.28
N ALA A 168 12.33 4.69 -2.83
CA ALA A 168 11.67 5.81 -2.17
C ALA A 168 10.17 5.57 -2.00
N SER A 169 9.59 6.16 -0.94
CA SER A 169 8.14 6.25 -0.79
C SER A 169 7.59 7.39 -1.64
N ALA A 170 6.75 7.06 -2.60
CA ALA A 170 5.99 8.06 -3.34
C ALA A 170 4.80 8.56 -2.50
N LEU A 171 4.43 9.82 -2.66
CA LEU A 171 3.16 10.39 -2.20
C LEU A 171 2.36 10.82 -3.42
N ILE A 172 1.05 10.67 -3.36
CA ILE A 172 0.16 11.24 -4.37
C ILE A 172 0.25 12.75 -4.28
N ASN A 173 0.44 13.41 -5.43
CA ASN A 173 0.59 14.85 -5.51
C ASN A 173 -0.74 15.54 -5.13
N LYS A 174 -0.66 16.65 -4.41
CA LYS A 174 -1.80 17.43 -3.89
C LYS A 174 -2.74 17.97 -4.98
N ASN A 175 -2.30 18.03 -6.23
CA ASN A 175 -3.03 18.64 -7.33
C ASN A 175 -4.13 17.75 -7.96
N LEU A 176 -4.15 16.48 -7.62
CA LEU A 176 -5.28 15.61 -7.93
C LEU A 176 -6.18 15.65 -6.70
N SER A 177 -7.43 15.95 -6.77
CA SER A 177 -8.51 16.01 -5.74
C SER A 177 -8.35 15.16 -4.45
N ASN A 178 -7.14 14.96 -4.01
CA ASN A 178 -6.68 14.06 -2.97
C ASN A 178 -6.53 14.82 -1.65
N ARG A 179 -7.38 14.56 -0.69
CA ARG A 179 -7.12 14.96 0.69
C ARG A 179 -6.18 13.95 1.33
N MET A 180 -4.99 14.40 1.69
CA MET A 180 -4.17 13.68 2.67
C MET A 180 -4.82 13.89 4.04
N TYR A 181 -5.27 12.81 4.68
CA TYR A 181 -5.60 12.86 6.10
C TYR A 181 -4.29 12.86 6.90
N ARG A 182 -4.10 13.91 7.64
CA ARG A 182 -2.98 14.11 8.56
C ARG A 182 -3.35 13.62 9.95
#